data_1bf7f356b0c6e99d496a093e936eb0f3
#
_entry.id   1bf7f356b0c6e99d496a093e936eb0f3
#
_cell.length_a   1.000
_cell.length_b   1.000
_cell.length_c   1.000
_cell.angle_alpha   90.00
_cell.angle_beta   90.00
_cell.angle_gamma   90.00
#
_symmetry.space_group_name_H-M   'P 1'
#
loop_
_entity.id
_entity.type
_entity.pdbx_description
1 polymer ?
#
loop_
_entity_poly.entity_id
_entity_poly.type
_entity_poly.pdbx_seq_one_letter_code
_entity_poly.pdbx_strand_id
1 'polypeptide(L)'
;MKPLQILGIAPYEGMANLMRQAAKKRPDVELDVFVGDLEAGAQLAEAHINEVSYDVILSRGGTAELLRERTSLHVVDIPLSVYDILRSIKLAENHNCRYAIIGFPAITQNATFLCEVLRYDVDIRTIHNEDEARSTLRALKEQGCQMVLCDMVTNSLAQEHNIPAILITSGIESVESALDLAIQEGNAHRRAVMQTDFFRSIVQALPLDTVVYDKAGELAFSAVSSRLPTVVQEKLNGIATCAQEDLPRKCCVESEQHRYTINVSQVTVNEETYRVAGIRTHRLPCSMQKYGITWTDRQEASDTFFDSFYGITEPFSASHFTLEQYLKSSQPLLIFGEPGTAKMQIAQMIYTKSPLCHYPLITINCGKLIPNGWDYLLENDHSPLLESNATLCFDHITALTDTQFSELFSTVRDLGTHKRNRLLFLASCKNEEEMNPRYHHLADTLNCLTLFMPPLRSHLEDLPRLASLYISTLNMQTARAVIGFEPEATLKMKDYTWPGNYDQFHRVLDELVMVTETPYISTRNVEKVLAREQILYPPVHSGSNALPTNMTLEQIDLLFLQRVLAEEKGNQKRTAERLGISRTTLWRMLQKLPKGIDSTV
;
A
#
# COMPACT_ATOMS: atom_id res chain seq x y z
N MET A 1 -12.01 -18.77 -38.06
CA MET A 1 -12.40 -18.88 -36.62
C MET A 1 -12.78 -20.34 -36.37
N LYS A 2 -12.52 -20.89 -35.17
CA LYS A 2 -13.08 -22.19 -34.80
C LYS A 2 -14.62 -22.12 -34.81
N PRO A 3 -15.34 -23.16 -35.27
CA PRO A 3 -16.80 -23.18 -35.19
C PRO A 3 -17.25 -23.02 -33.75
N LEU A 4 -18.45 -22.45 -33.55
CA LEU A 4 -19.04 -22.28 -32.25
C LEU A 4 -19.49 -23.65 -31.72
N GLN A 5 -19.08 -24.01 -30.52
CA GLN A 5 -19.42 -25.29 -29.89
C GLN A 5 -20.73 -25.15 -29.12
N ILE A 6 -21.81 -25.78 -29.60
CA ILE A 6 -23.12 -25.73 -28.97
C ILE A 6 -23.50 -27.11 -28.44
N LEU A 7 -23.93 -27.18 -27.17
CA LEU A 7 -24.50 -28.39 -26.57
C LEU A 7 -26.02 -28.35 -26.69
N GLY A 8 -26.59 -29.26 -27.47
CA GLY A 8 -28.03 -29.42 -27.60
C GLY A 8 -28.55 -30.53 -26.67
N ILE A 9 -29.46 -30.19 -25.76
CA ILE A 9 -30.17 -31.16 -24.92
C ILE A 9 -31.65 -31.16 -25.35
N ALA A 10 -32.01 -32.21 -26.02
CA ALA A 10 -33.37 -32.35 -26.57
C ALA A 10 -34.23 -33.25 -25.67
N PRO A 11 -35.44 -32.83 -25.24
CA PRO A 11 -36.29 -33.66 -24.38
C PRO A 11 -36.80 -34.91 -25.10
N TYR A 12 -36.80 -34.96 -26.42
CA TYR A 12 -37.25 -36.11 -27.23
C TYR A 12 -36.54 -36.16 -28.59
N GLU A 13 -36.50 -37.35 -29.21
CA GLU A 13 -35.75 -37.61 -30.46
C GLU A 13 -36.18 -36.72 -31.64
N GLY A 14 -37.48 -36.41 -31.76
CA GLY A 14 -37.97 -35.50 -32.82
C GLY A 14 -37.32 -34.11 -32.76
N MET A 15 -37.16 -33.58 -31.54
CA MET A 15 -36.48 -32.31 -31.31
C MET A 15 -34.98 -32.42 -31.66
N ALA A 16 -34.31 -33.49 -31.24
CA ALA A 16 -32.93 -33.73 -31.56
C ALA A 16 -32.66 -33.75 -33.08
N ASN A 17 -33.59 -34.38 -33.84
CA ASN A 17 -33.51 -34.41 -35.29
C ASN A 17 -33.68 -33.03 -35.93
N LEU A 18 -34.59 -32.19 -35.40
CA LEU A 18 -34.76 -30.80 -35.85
C LEU A 18 -33.51 -29.95 -35.53
N MET A 19 -32.95 -30.09 -34.35
CA MET A 19 -31.71 -29.41 -33.97
C MET A 19 -30.56 -29.80 -34.91
N ARG A 20 -30.37 -31.08 -35.18
CA ARG A 20 -29.34 -31.57 -36.14
C ARG A 20 -29.60 -31.05 -37.56
N GLN A 21 -30.86 -30.99 -37.98
CA GLN A 21 -31.23 -30.45 -39.28
C GLN A 21 -31.00 -28.95 -39.40
N ALA A 22 -31.30 -28.17 -38.38
CA ALA A 22 -31.03 -26.72 -38.33
C ALA A 22 -29.54 -26.43 -38.37
N ALA A 23 -28.75 -27.19 -37.60
CA ALA A 23 -27.27 -27.03 -37.56
C ALA A 23 -26.58 -27.34 -38.89
N LYS A 24 -27.09 -28.30 -39.69
CA LYS A 24 -26.53 -28.64 -41.01
C LYS A 24 -26.50 -27.46 -41.98
N LYS A 25 -27.35 -26.46 -41.79
CA LYS A 25 -27.41 -25.23 -42.61
C LYS A 25 -26.40 -24.16 -42.14
N ARG A 26 -25.69 -24.39 -41.03
CA ARG A 26 -24.81 -23.42 -40.35
C ARG A 26 -23.39 -23.98 -40.28
N PRO A 27 -22.49 -23.63 -41.23
CA PRO A 27 -21.14 -24.14 -41.26
C PRO A 27 -20.23 -23.53 -40.17
N ASP A 28 -20.67 -22.47 -39.50
CA ASP A 28 -20.03 -21.75 -38.41
C ASP A 28 -20.29 -22.34 -37.03
N VAL A 29 -21.12 -23.42 -36.97
CA VAL A 29 -21.55 -24.09 -35.73
C VAL A 29 -21.21 -25.55 -35.74
N GLU A 30 -20.74 -26.06 -34.61
CA GLU A 30 -20.63 -27.49 -34.30
C GLU A 30 -21.60 -27.78 -33.14
N LEU A 31 -22.65 -28.55 -33.43
CA LEU A 31 -23.74 -28.84 -32.50
C LEU A 31 -23.75 -30.32 -32.13
N ASP A 32 -23.42 -30.61 -30.87
CA ASP A 32 -23.59 -31.94 -30.29
C ASP A 32 -24.99 -32.07 -29.67
N VAL A 33 -25.77 -33.05 -30.07
CA VAL A 33 -27.13 -33.19 -29.61
C VAL A 33 -27.36 -34.52 -28.89
N PHE A 34 -27.81 -34.42 -27.64
CA PHE A 34 -28.17 -35.55 -26.78
C PHE A 34 -29.65 -35.49 -26.42
N VAL A 35 -30.22 -36.70 -26.20
CA VAL A 35 -31.65 -36.81 -25.86
C VAL A 35 -31.80 -37.15 -24.39
N GLY A 36 -32.45 -36.25 -23.65
CA GLY A 36 -32.75 -36.42 -22.23
C GLY A 36 -33.71 -35.32 -21.76
N ASP A 37 -34.72 -35.71 -21.02
CA ASP A 37 -35.70 -34.79 -20.46
C ASP A 37 -35.45 -34.53 -18.98
N LEU A 38 -35.71 -33.30 -18.53
CA LEU A 38 -35.56 -32.85 -17.14
C LEU A 38 -34.24 -33.34 -16.50
N GLU A 39 -34.34 -34.13 -15.45
CA GLU A 39 -33.19 -34.60 -14.67
C GLU A 39 -32.17 -35.40 -15.51
N ALA A 40 -32.67 -36.26 -16.41
CA ALA A 40 -31.82 -37.04 -17.31
C ALA A 40 -31.07 -36.13 -18.30
N GLY A 41 -31.70 -35.08 -18.78
CA GLY A 41 -31.12 -34.07 -19.65
C GLY A 41 -30.03 -33.26 -18.93
N ALA A 42 -30.29 -32.88 -17.67
CA ALA A 42 -29.31 -32.14 -16.86
C ALA A 42 -28.03 -32.98 -16.57
N GLN A 43 -28.19 -34.24 -16.20
CA GLN A 43 -27.07 -35.16 -15.97
C GLN A 43 -26.22 -35.37 -17.23
N LEU A 44 -26.86 -35.52 -18.40
CA LEU A 44 -26.14 -35.61 -19.67
C LEU A 44 -25.34 -34.32 -19.96
N ALA A 45 -25.92 -33.16 -19.73
CA ALA A 45 -25.25 -31.89 -19.93
C ALA A 45 -24.00 -31.74 -19.02
N GLU A 46 -24.15 -32.03 -17.72
CA GLU A 46 -23.05 -31.98 -16.75
C GLU A 46 -21.91 -32.92 -17.15
N ALA A 47 -22.21 -34.13 -17.59
CA ALA A 47 -21.19 -35.09 -18.04
C ALA A 47 -20.39 -34.54 -19.23
N HIS A 48 -21.09 -34.02 -20.25
CA HIS A 48 -20.42 -33.54 -21.47
C HIS A 48 -19.69 -32.19 -21.32
N ILE A 49 -20.20 -31.29 -20.48
CA ILE A 49 -19.51 -30.01 -20.16
C ILE A 49 -18.16 -30.27 -19.50
N ASN A 50 -18.01 -31.31 -18.71
CA ASN A 50 -16.74 -31.69 -18.09
C ASN A 50 -15.73 -32.27 -19.09
N GLU A 51 -16.17 -32.81 -20.21
CA GLU A 51 -15.33 -33.45 -21.23
C GLU A 51 -14.98 -32.49 -22.37
N VAL A 52 -15.93 -31.64 -22.77
CA VAL A 52 -15.82 -30.72 -23.91
C VAL A 52 -16.19 -29.32 -23.50
N SER A 53 -15.42 -28.33 -23.97
CA SER A 53 -15.73 -26.91 -23.72
C SER A 53 -16.79 -26.43 -24.72
N TYR A 54 -17.99 -26.17 -24.25
CA TYR A 54 -19.08 -25.57 -25.02
C TYR A 54 -19.18 -24.06 -24.77
N ASP A 55 -19.66 -23.33 -25.78
CA ASP A 55 -19.84 -21.87 -25.69
C ASP A 55 -21.27 -21.51 -25.19
N VAL A 56 -22.27 -22.38 -25.48
CA VAL A 56 -23.69 -22.15 -25.15
C VAL A 56 -24.45 -23.48 -25.17
N ILE A 57 -25.51 -23.55 -24.40
CA ILE A 57 -26.43 -24.69 -24.38
C ILE A 57 -27.72 -24.32 -25.10
N LEU A 58 -28.27 -25.25 -25.91
CA LEU A 58 -29.55 -25.12 -26.56
C LEU A 58 -30.49 -26.23 -26.02
N SER A 59 -31.60 -25.86 -25.39
CA SER A 59 -32.55 -26.81 -24.84
C SER A 59 -33.98 -26.27 -24.89
N ARG A 60 -34.93 -26.93 -24.27
CA ARG A 60 -36.31 -26.49 -24.29
C ARG A 60 -37.04 -26.69 -22.95
N GLY A 61 -37.88 -25.70 -22.60
CA GLY A 61 -38.86 -25.79 -21.51
C GLY A 61 -38.25 -26.12 -20.16
N GLY A 62 -38.85 -27.00 -19.38
CA GLY A 62 -38.37 -27.35 -18.04
C GLY A 62 -36.95 -27.87 -18.00
N THR A 63 -36.47 -28.56 -19.04
CA THR A 63 -35.08 -28.99 -19.15
C THR A 63 -34.12 -27.78 -19.28
N ALA A 64 -34.52 -26.75 -20.06
CA ALA A 64 -33.73 -25.52 -20.18
C ALA A 64 -33.70 -24.73 -18.85
N GLU A 65 -34.82 -24.69 -18.11
CA GLU A 65 -34.86 -24.04 -16.78
C GLU A 65 -33.93 -24.73 -15.79
N LEU A 66 -33.99 -26.06 -15.71
CA LEU A 66 -33.14 -26.85 -14.83
C LEU A 66 -31.66 -26.70 -15.18
N LEU A 67 -31.30 -26.63 -16.46
CA LEU A 67 -29.95 -26.41 -16.93
C LEU A 67 -29.41 -25.01 -16.53
N ARG A 68 -30.24 -23.96 -16.53
CA ARG A 68 -29.86 -22.63 -16.06
C ARG A 68 -29.49 -22.60 -14.58
N GLU A 69 -30.12 -23.43 -13.77
CA GLU A 69 -29.81 -23.53 -12.34
C GLU A 69 -28.53 -24.32 -12.06
N ARG A 70 -28.17 -25.28 -12.91
CA ARG A 70 -27.07 -26.22 -12.67
C ARG A 70 -25.78 -25.91 -13.41
N THR A 71 -25.81 -25.08 -14.44
CA THR A 71 -24.63 -24.79 -15.27
C THR A 71 -24.30 -23.31 -15.27
N SER A 72 -23.04 -22.99 -15.43
CA SER A 72 -22.57 -21.60 -15.62
C SER A 72 -22.66 -21.14 -17.08
N LEU A 73 -22.95 -22.05 -18.01
CA LEU A 73 -23.09 -21.72 -19.42
C LEU A 73 -24.46 -21.07 -19.69
N HIS A 74 -24.47 -20.17 -20.66
CA HIS A 74 -25.72 -19.56 -21.09
C HIS A 74 -26.62 -20.63 -21.73
N VAL A 75 -27.90 -20.69 -21.33
CA VAL A 75 -28.85 -21.67 -21.82
C VAL A 75 -29.93 -20.95 -22.64
N VAL A 76 -29.97 -21.22 -23.92
CA VAL A 76 -31.00 -20.73 -24.84
C VAL A 76 -32.16 -21.71 -24.92
N ASP A 77 -33.35 -21.22 -24.61
CA ASP A 77 -34.58 -21.99 -24.69
C ASP A 77 -35.16 -21.91 -26.11
N ILE A 78 -35.63 -23.04 -26.61
CA ILE A 78 -36.41 -23.13 -27.87
C ILE A 78 -37.85 -22.83 -27.56
N PRO A 79 -38.38 -21.64 -27.87
CA PRO A 79 -39.73 -21.26 -27.54
C PRO A 79 -40.76 -22.01 -28.40
N LEU A 80 -41.99 -22.08 -27.90
CA LEU A 80 -43.14 -22.42 -28.73
C LEU A 80 -43.62 -21.17 -29.47
N SER A 81 -43.59 -21.23 -30.79
CA SER A 81 -44.06 -20.14 -31.65
C SER A 81 -45.57 -20.22 -31.89
N VAL A 82 -46.14 -19.11 -32.32
CA VAL A 82 -47.54 -19.05 -32.79
C VAL A 82 -47.79 -20.02 -33.95
N TYR A 83 -46.78 -20.28 -34.80
CA TYR A 83 -46.84 -21.25 -35.88
C TYR A 83 -46.97 -22.70 -35.38
N ASP A 84 -46.33 -23.04 -34.28
CA ASP A 84 -46.40 -24.38 -33.68
C ASP A 84 -47.77 -24.66 -33.11
N ILE A 85 -48.36 -23.65 -32.48
CA ILE A 85 -49.74 -23.72 -31.94
C ILE A 85 -50.75 -23.82 -33.09
N LEU A 86 -50.60 -22.98 -34.14
CA LEU A 86 -51.46 -23.02 -35.30
C LEU A 86 -51.42 -24.40 -36.00
N ARG A 87 -50.22 -24.98 -36.14
CA ARG A 87 -50.05 -26.32 -36.72
C ARG A 87 -50.78 -27.38 -35.88
N SER A 88 -50.71 -27.29 -34.57
CA SER A 88 -51.40 -28.21 -33.67
C SER A 88 -52.93 -28.02 -33.71
N ILE A 89 -53.38 -26.77 -33.81
CA ILE A 89 -54.83 -26.48 -34.02
C ILE A 89 -55.34 -27.10 -35.34
N LYS A 90 -54.59 -26.92 -36.43
CA LYS A 90 -54.96 -27.50 -37.75
C LYS A 90 -54.92 -29.00 -37.74
N LEU A 91 -54.11 -29.67 -36.96
CA LEU A 91 -54.15 -31.11 -36.75
C LEU A 91 -55.43 -31.53 -35.99
N ALA A 92 -55.79 -30.79 -34.94
CA ALA A 92 -56.99 -31.08 -34.16
C ALA A 92 -58.28 -30.88 -34.97
N GLU A 93 -58.40 -29.88 -35.82
CA GLU A 93 -59.56 -29.62 -36.71
C GLU A 93 -59.80 -30.78 -37.64
N ASN A 94 -58.84 -31.56 -38.07
CA ASN A 94 -59.01 -32.72 -38.94
C ASN A 94 -59.78 -33.86 -38.26
N HIS A 95 -59.90 -33.86 -36.91
CA HIS A 95 -60.60 -34.89 -36.16
C HIS A 95 -62.05 -34.59 -35.95
N ASN A 96 -62.56 -33.42 -36.32
CA ASN A 96 -63.93 -32.99 -36.19
C ASN A 96 -64.57 -33.25 -34.79
N CYS A 97 -63.75 -33.02 -33.76
CA CYS A 97 -64.13 -33.23 -32.37
C CYS A 97 -63.93 -31.94 -31.54
N ARG A 98 -64.61 -31.87 -30.39
CA ARG A 98 -64.42 -30.77 -29.46
C ARG A 98 -63.12 -30.95 -28.76
N TYR A 99 -62.23 -29.95 -28.94
CA TYR A 99 -60.88 -29.92 -28.32
C TYR A 99 -60.67 -28.66 -27.46
N ALA A 100 -59.75 -28.75 -26.55
CA ALA A 100 -59.27 -27.60 -25.72
C ALA A 100 -57.76 -27.50 -25.76
N ILE A 101 -57.26 -26.31 -25.53
CA ILE A 101 -55.80 -26.05 -25.35
C ILE A 101 -55.51 -25.93 -23.85
N ILE A 102 -54.63 -26.75 -23.35
CA ILE A 102 -54.19 -26.73 -21.95
C ILE A 102 -52.68 -26.68 -21.88
N GLY A 103 -52.13 -25.75 -21.08
CA GLY A 103 -50.69 -25.62 -20.93
C GLY A 103 -50.26 -24.50 -19.97
N PHE A 104 -48.98 -24.38 -19.79
CA PHE A 104 -48.39 -23.31 -19.01
C PHE A 104 -48.55 -21.93 -19.67
N PRO A 105 -48.37 -20.80 -18.93
CA PRO A 105 -48.63 -19.45 -19.43
C PRO A 105 -47.99 -19.14 -20.78
N ALA A 106 -46.78 -19.62 -21.04
CA ALA A 106 -46.05 -19.40 -22.30
C ALA A 106 -46.77 -19.96 -23.53
N ILE A 107 -47.54 -21.06 -23.36
CA ILE A 107 -48.34 -21.67 -24.41
C ILE A 107 -49.70 -20.96 -24.53
N THR A 108 -50.38 -20.79 -23.41
CA THR A 108 -51.76 -20.29 -23.41
C THR A 108 -51.85 -18.82 -23.78
N GLN A 109 -50.87 -17.99 -23.45
CA GLN A 109 -50.81 -16.59 -23.91
C GLN A 109 -50.71 -16.49 -25.44
N ASN A 110 -49.82 -17.27 -26.05
CA ASN A 110 -49.66 -17.31 -27.49
C ASN A 110 -50.89 -17.92 -28.16
N ALA A 111 -51.52 -18.96 -27.55
CA ALA A 111 -52.75 -19.58 -28.05
C ALA A 111 -53.95 -18.61 -27.97
N THR A 112 -54.10 -17.88 -26.87
CA THR A 112 -55.16 -16.87 -26.71
C THR A 112 -55.03 -15.80 -27.78
N PHE A 113 -53.84 -15.21 -27.92
CA PHE A 113 -53.58 -14.20 -28.95
C PHE A 113 -53.93 -14.73 -30.37
N LEU A 114 -53.47 -15.95 -30.70
CA LEU A 114 -53.70 -16.55 -31.99
C LEU A 114 -55.19 -16.80 -32.23
N CYS A 115 -55.92 -17.36 -31.25
CA CYS A 115 -57.35 -17.66 -31.34
C CYS A 115 -58.18 -16.38 -31.44
N GLU A 116 -57.84 -15.33 -30.72
CA GLU A 116 -58.50 -14.03 -30.84
C GLU A 116 -58.33 -13.41 -32.26
N VAL A 117 -57.10 -13.40 -32.79
CA VAL A 117 -56.80 -12.84 -34.11
C VAL A 117 -57.50 -13.64 -35.23
N LEU A 118 -57.46 -14.96 -35.15
CA LEU A 118 -58.07 -15.85 -36.18
C LEU A 118 -59.51 -16.16 -35.94
N ARG A 119 -60.11 -15.67 -34.83
CA ARG A 119 -61.55 -15.92 -34.44
C ARG A 119 -61.84 -17.39 -34.26
N TYR A 120 -60.93 -18.16 -33.68
CA TYR A 120 -61.18 -19.53 -33.28
C TYR A 120 -61.93 -19.56 -31.94
N ASP A 121 -62.96 -20.35 -31.87
CA ASP A 121 -63.71 -20.61 -30.62
C ASP A 121 -63.14 -21.87 -29.96
N VAL A 122 -62.09 -21.73 -29.15
CA VAL A 122 -61.38 -22.83 -28.50
C VAL A 122 -61.31 -22.55 -27.01
N ASP A 123 -61.62 -23.54 -26.18
CA ASP A 123 -61.44 -23.45 -24.73
C ASP A 123 -59.93 -23.50 -24.38
N ILE A 124 -59.43 -22.46 -23.79
CA ILE A 124 -57.99 -22.35 -23.42
C ILE A 124 -57.87 -22.31 -21.90
N ARG A 125 -57.10 -23.25 -21.32
CA ARG A 125 -56.89 -23.38 -19.88
C ARG A 125 -55.43 -23.26 -19.53
N THR A 126 -55.09 -22.24 -18.69
CA THR A 126 -53.77 -22.06 -18.16
C THR A 126 -53.58 -22.86 -16.88
N ILE A 127 -52.46 -23.53 -16.75
CA ILE A 127 -52.05 -24.30 -15.58
C ILE A 127 -50.69 -23.81 -15.10
N HIS A 128 -50.41 -23.96 -13.80
CA HIS A 128 -49.14 -23.54 -13.20
C HIS A 128 -48.37 -24.70 -12.56
N ASN A 129 -49.03 -25.86 -12.37
CA ASN A 129 -48.41 -27.05 -11.79
C ASN A 129 -49.18 -28.33 -12.25
N GLU A 130 -48.62 -29.51 -11.95
CA GLU A 130 -49.18 -30.80 -12.32
C GLU A 130 -50.54 -31.08 -11.68
N ASP A 131 -50.79 -30.63 -10.45
CA ASP A 131 -52.06 -30.86 -9.74
C ASP A 131 -53.20 -30.07 -10.39
N GLU A 132 -52.92 -28.84 -10.82
CA GLU A 132 -53.83 -28.04 -11.62
C GLU A 132 -54.09 -28.70 -12.97
N ALA A 133 -53.08 -29.28 -13.61
CA ALA A 133 -53.23 -30.01 -14.86
C ALA A 133 -54.16 -31.19 -14.70
N ARG A 134 -54.00 -32.04 -13.66
CA ARG A 134 -54.85 -33.18 -13.35
C ARG A 134 -56.29 -32.77 -13.12
N SER A 135 -56.54 -31.74 -12.32
CA SER A 135 -57.90 -31.24 -12.03
C SER A 135 -58.58 -30.66 -13.28
N THR A 136 -57.81 -29.89 -14.09
CA THR A 136 -58.31 -29.28 -15.31
C THR A 136 -58.65 -30.33 -16.38
N LEU A 137 -57.82 -31.36 -16.54
CA LEU A 137 -58.09 -32.47 -17.47
C LEU A 137 -59.35 -33.22 -17.10
N ARG A 138 -59.60 -33.48 -15.82
CA ARG A 138 -60.86 -34.11 -15.35
C ARG A 138 -62.08 -33.24 -15.66
N ALA A 139 -62.01 -31.95 -15.35
CA ALA A 139 -63.07 -30.99 -15.63
C ALA A 139 -63.39 -30.90 -17.14
N LEU A 140 -62.39 -30.86 -18.01
CA LEU A 140 -62.55 -30.83 -19.46
C LEU A 140 -63.22 -32.13 -19.98
N LYS A 141 -62.84 -33.28 -19.42
CA LYS A 141 -63.47 -34.56 -19.76
C LYS A 141 -64.95 -34.58 -19.40
N GLU A 142 -65.34 -34.12 -18.21
CA GLU A 142 -66.69 -33.99 -17.73
C GLU A 142 -67.51 -33.01 -18.59
N GLN A 143 -66.87 -31.95 -19.12
CA GLN A 143 -67.47 -30.97 -20.03
C GLN A 143 -67.64 -31.49 -21.47
N GLY A 144 -67.26 -32.75 -21.72
CA GLY A 144 -67.39 -33.38 -23.05
C GLY A 144 -66.26 -33.00 -24.02
N CYS A 145 -65.09 -32.55 -23.54
CA CYS A 145 -63.95 -32.38 -24.36
C CYS A 145 -63.41 -33.76 -24.79
N GLN A 146 -63.20 -33.94 -26.09
CA GLN A 146 -62.81 -35.23 -26.67
C GLN A 146 -61.31 -35.31 -26.94
N MET A 147 -60.59 -34.16 -26.98
CA MET A 147 -59.16 -34.07 -27.27
C MET A 147 -58.56 -32.83 -26.62
N VAL A 148 -57.32 -32.90 -26.25
CA VAL A 148 -56.57 -31.75 -25.75
C VAL A 148 -55.26 -31.49 -26.57
N LEU A 149 -54.94 -30.21 -26.79
CA LEU A 149 -53.65 -29.77 -27.30
C LEU A 149 -52.84 -29.29 -26.12
N CYS A 150 -51.65 -29.84 -25.90
CA CYS A 150 -50.95 -29.61 -24.66
C CYS A 150 -49.43 -29.75 -24.81
N ASP A 151 -48.69 -29.38 -23.73
CA ASP A 151 -47.25 -29.63 -23.56
C ASP A 151 -46.98 -31.10 -23.20
N MET A 152 -45.66 -31.41 -23.03
CA MET A 152 -45.22 -32.77 -22.72
C MET A 152 -45.72 -33.28 -21.36
N VAL A 153 -45.66 -32.44 -20.32
CA VAL A 153 -46.13 -32.79 -18.98
C VAL A 153 -47.64 -33.10 -18.99
N THR A 154 -48.41 -32.21 -19.56
CA THR A 154 -49.86 -32.37 -19.66
C THR A 154 -50.24 -33.54 -20.58
N ASN A 155 -49.44 -33.82 -21.63
CA ASN A 155 -49.66 -34.96 -22.52
C ASN A 155 -49.53 -36.29 -21.76
N SER A 156 -48.52 -36.46 -20.92
CA SER A 156 -48.34 -37.63 -20.08
C SER A 156 -49.51 -37.84 -19.14
N LEU A 157 -50.00 -36.77 -18.50
CA LEU A 157 -51.17 -36.79 -17.62
C LEU A 157 -52.51 -37.09 -18.39
N ALA A 158 -52.61 -36.55 -19.61
CA ALA A 158 -53.79 -36.83 -20.45
C ALA A 158 -53.85 -38.31 -20.84
N GLN A 159 -52.75 -38.96 -21.14
CA GLN A 159 -52.63 -40.38 -21.39
C GLN A 159 -53.09 -41.23 -20.17
N GLU A 160 -52.65 -40.86 -18.95
CA GLU A 160 -53.07 -41.50 -17.70
C GLU A 160 -54.62 -41.45 -17.52
N HIS A 161 -55.22 -40.36 -17.96
CA HIS A 161 -56.68 -40.16 -17.87
C HIS A 161 -57.47 -40.65 -19.09
N ASN A 162 -56.82 -41.32 -20.04
CA ASN A 162 -57.41 -41.78 -21.31
C ASN A 162 -58.12 -40.64 -22.06
N ILE A 163 -57.45 -39.49 -22.20
CA ILE A 163 -57.92 -38.38 -23.02
C ILE A 163 -56.95 -38.30 -24.23
N PRO A 164 -57.46 -38.36 -25.47
CA PRO A 164 -56.64 -38.13 -26.65
C PRO A 164 -55.98 -36.76 -26.59
N ALA A 165 -54.68 -36.74 -26.81
CA ALA A 165 -53.89 -35.51 -26.74
C ALA A 165 -53.02 -35.34 -27.98
N ILE A 166 -52.91 -34.10 -28.46
CA ILE A 166 -51.93 -33.67 -29.47
C ILE A 166 -50.85 -32.85 -28.77
N LEU A 167 -49.64 -33.34 -28.80
CA LEU A 167 -48.49 -32.60 -28.27
C LEU A 167 -48.16 -31.40 -29.16
N ILE A 168 -48.12 -30.22 -28.58
CA ILE A 168 -47.66 -29.02 -29.26
C ILE A 168 -46.10 -29.07 -29.34
N THR A 169 -45.59 -29.36 -30.51
CA THR A 169 -44.13 -29.49 -30.74
C THR A 169 -43.58 -28.27 -31.46
N SER A 170 -42.37 -27.86 -31.10
CA SER A 170 -41.69 -26.79 -31.84
C SER A 170 -41.33 -27.26 -33.25
N GLY A 171 -41.56 -26.41 -34.23
CA GLY A 171 -41.18 -26.65 -35.60
C GLY A 171 -39.74 -26.24 -35.88
N ILE A 172 -39.32 -26.45 -37.12
CA ILE A 172 -37.96 -26.10 -37.57
C ILE A 172 -37.71 -24.60 -37.44
N GLU A 173 -38.73 -23.75 -37.63
CA GLU A 173 -38.62 -22.28 -37.55
C GLU A 173 -38.27 -21.82 -36.14
N SER A 174 -38.87 -22.43 -35.12
CA SER A 174 -38.58 -22.14 -33.71
C SER A 174 -37.16 -22.58 -33.32
N VAL A 175 -36.74 -23.73 -33.84
CA VAL A 175 -35.36 -24.24 -33.62
C VAL A 175 -34.33 -23.40 -34.34
N GLU A 176 -34.59 -22.98 -35.58
CA GLU A 176 -33.67 -22.10 -36.34
C GLU A 176 -33.52 -20.74 -35.65
N SER A 177 -34.63 -20.13 -35.17
CA SER A 177 -34.58 -18.86 -34.44
C SER A 177 -33.82 -18.98 -33.11
N ALA A 178 -34.02 -20.07 -32.36
CA ALA A 178 -33.29 -20.31 -31.13
C ALA A 178 -31.79 -20.60 -31.38
N LEU A 179 -31.48 -21.30 -32.48
CA LEU A 179 -30.08 -21.52 -32.90
C LEU A 179 -29.39 -20.20 -33.28
N ASP A 180 -30.09 -19.30 -34.00
CA ASP A 180 -29.53 -17.95 -34.31
C ASP A 180 -29.25 -17.16 -33.04
N LEU A 181 -30.15 -17.22 -32.05
CA LEU A 181 -29.93 -16.60 -30.76
C LEU A 181 -28.72 -17.25 -30.00
N ALA A 182 -28.65 -18.59 -30.03
CA ALA A 182 -27.53 -19.30 -29.43
C ALA A 182 -26.18 -18.94 -30.06
N ILE A 183 -26.13 -18.73 -31.37
CA ILE A 183 -24.96 -18.26 -32.08
C ILE A 183 -24.58 -16.84 -31.62
N GLN A 184 -25.55 -15.95 -31.47
CA GLN A 184 -25.32 -14.58 -31.02
C GLN A 184 -24.75 -14.56 -29.58
N GLU A 185 -25.37 -15.25 -28.66
CA GLU A 185 -25.01 -15.33 -27.25
C GLU A 185 -23.66 -16.04 -27.04
N GLY A 186 -23.46 -17.18 -27.72
CA GLY A 186 -22.22 -17.93 -27.66
C GLY A 186 -21.02 -17.11 -28.20
N ASN A 187 -21.23 -16.37 -29.29
CA ASN A 187 -20.20 -15.46 -29.80
C ASN A 187 -19.93 -14.29 -28.84
N ALA A 188 -20.93 -13.77 -28.16
CA ALA A 188 -20.75 -12.73 -27.15
C ALA A 188 -19.94 -13.26 -25.96
N HIS A 189 -20.30 -14.44 -25.46
CA HIS A 189 -19.57 -15.12 -24.38
C HIS A 189 -18.11 -15.38 -24.77
N ARG A 190 -17.87 -15.97 -25.95
CA ARG A 190 -16.53 -16.24 -26.46
C ARG A 190 -15.69 -14.97 -26.57
N ARG A 191 -16.27 -13.85 -27.05
CA ARG A 191 -15.58 -12.55 -27.11
C ARG A 191 -15.19 -12.06 -25.71
N ALA A 192 -16.06 -12.16 -24.72
CA ALA A 192 -15.81 -11.75 -23.35
C ALA A 192 -14.66 -12.57 -22.73
N VAL A 193 -14.67 -13.90 -22.90
CA VAL A 193 -13.59 -14.79 -22.44
C VAL A 193 -12.28 -14.45 -23.13
N MET A 194 -12.29 -14.32 -24.46
CA MET A 194 -11.08 -13.95 -25.23
C MET A 194 -10.51 -12.59 -24.81
N GLN A 195 -11.36 -11.60 -24.53
CA GLN A 195 -10.89 -10.29 -24.04
C GLN A 195 -10.26 -10.43 -22.65
N THR A 196 -10.87 -11.20 -21.76
CA THR A 196 -10.31 -11.45 -20.43
C THR A 196 -8.95 -12.14 -20.50
N ASP A 197 -8.82 -13.18 -21.30
CA ASP A 197 -7.57 -13.92 -21.50
C ASP A 197 -6.50 -13.06 -22.19
N PHE A 198 -6.90 -12.23 -23.14
CA PHE A 198 -6.02 -11.26 -23.80
C PHE A 198 -5.43 -10.27 -22.80
N PHE A 199 -6.25 -9.63 -21.97
CA PHE A 199 -5.76 -8.70 -20.96
C PHE A 199 -4.90 -9.39 -19.91
N ARG A 200 -5.29 -10.59 -19.46
CA ARG A 200 -4.48 -11.41 -18.56
C ARG A 200 -3.11 -11.71 -19.14
N SER A 201 -3.06 -12.13 -20.40
CA SER A 201 -1.82 -12.44 -21.10
C SER A 201 -0.92 -11.21 -21.27
N ILE A 202 -1.51 -10.04 -21.57
CA ILE A 202 -0.78 -8.77 -21.65
C ILE A 202 -0.16 -8.46 -20.29
N VAL A 203 -0.94 -8.51 -19.20
CA VAL A 203 -0.43 -8.19 -17.85
C VAL A 203 0.69 -9.15 -17.47
N GLN A 204 0.58 -10.44 -17.78
CA GLN A 204 1.62 -11.45 -17.53
C GLN A 204 2.89 -11.25 -18.38
N ALA A 205 2.77 -10.68 -19.57
CA ALA A 205 3.89 -10.39 -20.46
C ALA A 205 4.64 -9.09 -20.10
N LEU A 206 4.05 -8.22 -19.28
CA LEU A 206 4.74 -7.02 -18.80
C LEU A 206 5.89 -7.40 -17.86
N PRO A 207 7.02 -6.70 -17.91
CA PRO A 207 8.13 -6.90 -16.97
C PRO A 207 7.82 -6.25 -15.61
N LEU A 208 6.64 -6.55 -15.07
CA LEU A 208 6.09 -5.96 -13.87
C LEU A 208 5.17 -6.97 -13.19
N ASP A 209 5.60 -7.51 -12.06
CA ASP A 209 4.72 -8.34 -11.25
C ASP A 209 3.54 -7.48 -10.74
N THR A 210 2.33 -7.98 -10.91
CA THR A 210 1.12 -7.22 -10.58
C THR A 210 0.22 -8.00 -9.64
N VAL A 211 -0.23 -7.34 -8.58
CA VAL A 211 -1.21 -7.88 -7.62
C VAL A 211 -2.35 -6.88 -7.48
N VAL A 212 -3.58 -7.37 -7.49
CA VAL A 212 -4.79 -6.55 -7.37
C VAL A 212 -5.62 -7.05 -6.20
N TYR A 213 -6.00 -6.12 -5.33
CA TYR A 213 -6.90 -6.37 -4.21
C TYR A 213 -8.23 -5.63 -4.43
N ASP A 214 -9.30 -6.21 -3.96
CA ASP A 214 -10.61 -5.57 -3.91
C ASP A 214 -10.72 -4.58 -2.73
N LYS A 215 -11.89 -4.00 -2.54
CA LYS A 215 -12.17 -3.06 -1.46
C LYS A 215 -12.06 -3.70 -0.06
N ALA A 216 -12.34 -5.01 0.05
CA ALA A 216 -12.24 -5.76 1.30
C ALA A 216 -10.79 -6.15 1.64
N GLY A 217 -9.85 -5.98 0.69
CA GLY A 217 -8.46 -6.41 0.82
C GLY A 217 -8.22 -7.85 0.38
N GLU A 218 -9.23 -8.50 -0.25
CA GLU A 218 -9.10 -9.84 -0.79
C GLU A 218 -8.39 -9.81 -2.15
N LEU A 219 -7.67 -10.88 -2.46
CA LEU A 219 -6.91 -11.00 -3.70
C LEU A 219 -7.84 -11.21 -4.90
N ALA A 220 -8.03 -10.17 -5.71
CA ALA A 220 -8.84 -10.23 -6.93
C ALA A 220 -8.06 -10.77 -8.14
N PHE A 221 -6.77 -10.44 -8.25
CA PHE A 221 -5.92 -10.89 -9.37
C PHE A 221 -4.45 -10.90 -8.97
N SER A 222 -3.69 -11.86 -9.53
CA SER A 222 -2.24 -11.94 -9.36
C SER A 222 -1.57 -12.39 -10.65
N ALA A 223 -0.55 -11.64 -11.07
CA ALA A 223 0.38 -11.98 -12.14
C ALA A 223 1.81 -11.77 -11.62
N VAL A 224 2.28 -12.73 -10.86
CA VAL A 224 3.62 -12.73 -10.24
C VAL A 224 4.46 -13.83 -10.87
N SER A 225 5.62 -13.46 -11.40
CA SER A 225 6.50 -14.36 -12.16
C SER A 225 7.32 -15.32 -11.28
N SER A 226 7.55 -14.94 -10.02
CA SER A 226 8.32 -15.73 -9.04
C SER A 226 7.76 -15.56 -7.64
N ARG A 227 8.12 -16.46 -6.71
CA ARG A 227 7.70 -16.34 -5.31
C ARG A 227 8.33 -15.10 -4.68
N LEU A 228 7.51 -14.18 -4.24
CA LEU A 228 7.94 -12.96 -3.55
C LEU A 228 8.47 -13.28 -2.14
N PRO A 229 9.52 -12.60 -1.66
CA PRO A 229 10.01 -12.71 -0.29
C PRO A 229 8.93 -12.37 0.74
N THR A 230 9.04 -12.94 1.95
CA THR A 230 8.06 -12.75 3.04
C THR A 230 7.87 -11.25 3.38
N VAL A 231 8.95 -10.49 3.44
CA VAL A 231 8.92 -9.04 3.72
C VAL A 231 8.11 -8.26 2.67
N VAL A 232 8.19 -8.66 1.39
CA VAL A 232 7.39 -8.06 0.32
C VAL A 232 5.93 -8.44 0.45
N GLN A 233 5.64 -9.70 0.80
CA GLN A 233 4.27 -10.17 1.04
C GLN A 233 3.61 -9.46 2.23
N GLU A 234 4.33 -9.28 3.34
CA GLU A 234 3.86 -8.52 4.50
C GLU A 234 3.52 -7.08 4.13
N LYS A 235 4.36 -6.44 3.30
CA LYS A 235 4.10 -5.09 2.81
C LYS A 235 2.86 -5.01 1.91
N LEU A 236 2.67 -5.99 1.03
CA LEU A 236 1.48 -6.10 0.19
C LEU A 236 0.20 -6.31 1.01
N ASN A 237 0.26 -7.13 2.06
CA ASN A 237 -0.85 -7.32 2.99
C ASN A 237 -1.19 -6.02 3.73
N GLY A 238 -0.18 -5.25 4.15
CA GLY A 238 -0.37 -3.91 4.71
C GLY A 238 -1.06 -2.96 3.73
N ILE A 239 -0.69 -2.99 2.45
CA ILE A 239 -1.35 -2.19 1.39
C ILE A 239 -2.79 -2.63 1.18
N ALA A 240 -3.07 -3.95 1.23
CA ALA A 240 -4.41 -4.50 1.06
C ALA A 240 -5.40 -4.02 2.15
N THR A 241 -4.93 -3.89 3.40
CA THR A 241 -5.74 -3.55 4.57
C THR A 241 -5.69 -2.07 4.97
N CYS A 242 -4.80 -1.27 4.38
CA CYS A 242 -4.58 0.13 4.70
C CYS A 242 -5.83 0.99 4.48
N ALA A 243 -6.02 2.04 5.28
CA ALA A 243 -7.05 3.03 5.02
C ALA A 243 -6.78 3.79 3.71
N GLN A 244 -7.83 4.30 3.06
CA GLN A 244 -7.69 4.96 1.76
C GLN A 244 -6.79 6.22 1.81
N GLU A 245 -6.87 6.95 2.92
CA GLU A 245 -6.10 8.19 3.15
C GLU A 245 -4.61 7.94 3.38
N ASP A 246 -4.27 6.75 3.87
CA ASP A 246 -2.89 6.34 4.19
C ASP A 246 -2.24 5.48 3.11
N LEU A 247 -2.95 5.20 2.01
CA LEU A 247 -2.46 4.33 0.96
C LEU A 247 -1.19 4.89 0.31
N PRO A 248 -0.05 4.18 0.39
CA PRO A 248 1.18 4.62 -0.25
C PRO A 248 1.02 4.60 -1.78
N ARG A 249 1.55 5.59 -2.47
CA ARG A 249 1.62 5.57 -3.95
C ARG A 249 2.85 4.83 -4.45
N LYS A 250 3.91 4.86 -3.67
CA LYS A 250 5.16 4.15 -3.96
C LYS A 250 5.83 3.79 -2.65
N CYS A 251 6.27 2.54 -2.51
CA CYS A 251 7.14 2.11 -1.42
C CYS A 251 8.25 1.20 -1.95
N CYS A 252 9.31 1.07 -1.20
CA CYS A 252 10.47 0.26 -1.54
C CYS A 252 10.79 -0.68 -0.40
N VAL A 253 11.07 -1.94 -0.72
CA VAL A 253 11.45 -2.98 0.23
C VAL A 253 12.75 -3.62 -0.27
N GLU A 254 13.73 -3.79 0.62
CA GLU A 254 14.94 -4.53 0.32
C GLU A 254 14.89 -5.93 0.94
N SER A 255 15.21 -6.92 0.15
CA SER A 255 15.36 -8.30 0.60
C SER A 255 16.53 -8.95 -0.13
N GLU A 256 17.47 -9.51 0.62
CA GLU A 256 18.70 -10.12 0.10
C GLU A 256 19.51 -9.13 -0.75
N GLN A 257 19.63 -9.39 -2.04
CA GLN A 257 20.33 -8.53 -3.02
C GLN A 257 19.36 -7.89 -4.02
N HIS A 258 18.09 -7.73 -3.63
CA HIS A 258 17.06 -7.15 -4.50
C HIS A 258 16.34 -6.01 -3.79
N ARG A 259 16.02 -4.99 -4.55
CA ARG A 259 15.10 -3.92 -4.17
C ARG A 259 13.80 -4.11 -4.93
N TYR A 260 12.72 -4.19 -4.20
CA TYR A 260 11.36 -4.29 -4.70
C TYR A 260 10.72 -2.91 -4.62
N THR A 261 10.45 -2.31 -5.77
CA THR A 261 9.72 -1.04 -5.85
C THR A 261 8.25 -1.35 -6.14
N ILE A 262 7.38 -1.05 -5.19
CA ILE A 262 5.95 -1.28 -5.28
C ILE A 262 5.27 0.05 -5.58
N ASN A 263 4.67 0.17 -6.76
CA ASN A 263 3.83 1.30 -7.14
C ASN A 263 2.37 0.93 -6.91
N VAL A 264 1.64 1.75 -6.18
CA VAL A 264 0.24 1.49 -5.83
C VAL A 264 -0.65 2.52 -6.48
N SER A 265 -1.71 2.04 -7.13
CA SER A 265 -2.74 2.86 -7.73
C SER A 265 -4.12 2.31 -7.39
N GLN A 266 -5.13 3.15 -7.52
CA GLN A 266 -6.53 2.75 -7.39
C GLN A 266 -7.20 2.83 -8.75
N VAL A 267 -8.00 1.82 -9.06
CA VAL A 267 -8.78 1.73 -10.30
C VAL A 267 -10.23 1.44 -9.92
N THR A 268 -11.16 2.19 -10.47
CA THR A 268 -12.60 1.96 -10.27
C THR A 268 -13.19 1.32 -11.52
N VAL A 269 -13.83 0.17 -11.34
CA VAL A 269 -14.51 -0.58 -12.40
C VAL A 269 -15.93 -0.91 -11.92
N ASN A 270 -16.96 -0.51 -12.65
CA ASN A 270 -18.37 -0.75 -12.30
C ASN A 270 -18.71 -0.34 -10.85
N GLU A 271 -18.27 0.86 -10.44
CA GLU A 271 -18.45 1.43 -9.08
C GLU A 271 -17.68 0.71 -7.96
N GLU A 272 -16.96 -0.37 -8.26
CA GLU A 272 -16.07 -1.05 -7.34
C GLU A 272 -14.64 -0.53 -7.48
N THR A 273 -13.98 -0.29 -6.35
CA THR A 273 -12.62 0.23 -6.31
C THR A 273 -11.63 -0.88 -5.98
N TYR A 274 -10.62 -1.02 -6.82
CA TYR A 274 -9.54 -1.99 -6.69
C TYR A 274 -8.23 -1.29 -6.40
N ARG A 275 -7.36 -1.94 -5.63
CA ARG A 275 -5.98 -1.51 -5.37
C ARG A 275 -5.04 -2.33 -6.25
N VAL A 276 -4.30 -1.65 -7.09
CA VAL A 276 -3.34 -2.29 -8.01
C VAL A 276 -1.93 -2.01 -7.54
N ALA A 277 -1.19 -3.04 -7.19
CA ALA A 277 0.21 -3.00 -6.80
C ALA A 277 1.08 -3.57 -7.92
N GLY A 278 1.87 -2.71 -8.56
CA GLY A 278 2.85 -3.10 -9.57
C GLY A 278 4.25 -3.15 -8.96
N ILE A 279 4.92 -4.31 -9.03
CA ILE A 279 6.17 -4.59 -8.34
C ILE A 279 7.29 -4.70 -9.38
N ARG A 280 8.32 -3.86 -9.24
CA ARG A 280 9.57 -3.97 -10.01
C ARG A 280 10.68 -4.47 -9.13
N THR A 281 11.39 -5.49 -9.60
CA THR A 281 12.54 -6.06 -8.92
C THR A 281 13.82 -5.55 -9.55
N HIS A 282 14.71 -4.96 -8.74
CA HIS A 282 16.03 -4.53 -9.16
C HIS A 282 17.09 -5.29 -8.36
N ARG A 283 18.07 -5.86 -9.05
CA ARG A 283 19.21 -6.48 -8.39
C ARG A 283 20.16 -5.39 -7.90
N LEU A 284 20.53 -5.47 -6.64
CA LEU A 284 21.48 -4.56 -6.02
C LEU A 284 22.88 -5.22 -5.93
N PRO A 285 23.97 -4.47 -6.11
CA PRO A 285 25.32 -5.02 -5.94
C PRO A 285 25.61 -5.43 -4.49
N CYS A 286 24.95 -4.79 -3.51
CA CYS A 286 24.90 -5.19 -2.09
C CYS A 286 23.72 -4.50 -1.41
N SER A 287 23.49 -4.79 -0.11
CA SER A 287 22.49 -4.06 0.68
C SER A 287 22.80 -2.57 0.71
N MET A 288 21.81 -1.72 0.38
CA MET A 288 21.97 -0.26 0.37
C MET A 288 22.23 0.31 1.76
N GLN A 289 21.79 -0.37 2.81
CA GLN A 289 22.13 0.02 4.20
C GLN A 289 23.63 0.06 4.44
N LYS A 290 24.40 -0.82 3.81
CA LYS A 290 25.87 -0.78 3.86
C LYS A 290 26.46 0.45 3.17
N TYR A 291 25.74 1.03 2.22
CA TYR A 291 26.11 2.28 1.56
C TYR A 291 25.58 3.51 2.31
N GLY A 292 24.91 3.33 3.44
CA GLY A 292 24.32 4.44 4.19
C GLY A 292 23.05 5.01 3.54
N ILE A 293 22.39 4.26 2.67
CA ILE A 293 21.17 4.66 1.98
C ILE A 293 20.02 3.77 2.45
N THR A 294 18.93 4.37 2.94
CA THR A 294 17.74 3.65 3.42
C THR A 294 16.48 4.22 2.81
N TRP A 295 15.50 3.35 2.55
CA TRP A 295 14.16 3.71 2.11
C TRP A 295 13.18 3.45 3.24
N THR A 296 12.39 4.44 3.57
CA THR A 296 11.39 4.39 4.65
C THR A 296 10.08 4.88 4.10
N ASP A 297 8.98 4.20 4.40
CA ASP A 297 7.66 4.70 4.04
C ASP A 297 7.03 5.54 5.17
N ARG A 298 5.82 6.07 4.90
CA ARG A 298 5.12 6.93 5.85
C ARG A 298 4.83 6.22 7.17
N GLN A 299 4.41 4.95 7.12
CA GLN A 299 4.07 4.20 8.32
C GLN A 299 5.31 3.95 9.18
N GLU A 300 6.37 3.45 8.58
CA GLU A 300 7.65 3.21 9.27
C GLU A 300 8.25 4.49 9.88
N ALA A 301 8.18 5.62 9.12
CA ALA A 301 8.66 6.91 9.62
C ALA A 301 7.79 7.43 10.77
N SER A 302 6.49 7.23 10.70
CA SER A 302 5.52 7.61 11.72
C SER A 302 5.73 6.80 12.99
N ASP A 303 5.81 5.46 12.88
CA ASP A 303 6.01 4.56 14.01
C ASP A 303 7.34 4.86 14.70
N THR A 304 8.42 5.02 13.92
CA THR A 304 9.75 5.40 14.44
C THR A 304 9.71 6.75 15.18
N PHE A 305 8.94 7.72 14.70
CA PHE A 305 8.80 9.02 15.36
C PHE A 305 7.97 8.93 16.63
N PHE A 306 6.77 8.33 16.58
CA PHE A 306 5.85 8.27 17.73
C PHE A 306 6.38 7.39 18.86
N ASP A 307 7.10 6.32 18.55
CA ASP A 307 7.75 5.45 19.55
C ASP A 307 9.04 6.06 20.13
N SER A 308 9.51 7.16 19.53
CA SER A 308 10.71 7.84 20.00
C SER A 308 10.44 8.74 21.21
N PHE A 309 11.51 9.04 21.96
CA PHE A 309 11.49 10.08 23.01
C PHE A 309 10.82 11.38 22.53
N TYR A 310 11.06 11.76 21.30
CA TYR A 310 10.59 13.03 20.72
C TYR A 310 9.09 13.02 20.39
N GLY A 311 8.55 11.88 19.97
CA GLY A 311 7.12 11.72 19.76
C GLY A 311 6.34 11.74 21.08
N ILE A 312 6.91 11.10 22.12
CA ILE A 312 6.30 11.01 23.44
C ILE A 312 6.30 12.37 24.16
N THR A 313 7.40 13.11 24.09
CA THR A 313 7.60 14.34 24.90
C THR A 313 7.25 15.64 24.19
N GLU A 314 7.17 15.62 22.86
CA GLU A 314 6.94 16.80 22.00
C GLU A 314 7.73 18.04 22.43
N PRO A 315 9.08 17.95 22.48
CA PRO A 315 9.93 19.01 23.05
C PRO A 315 9.90 20.33 22.26
N PHE A 316 9.33 20.30 21.03
CA PHE A 316 9.29 21.44 20.12
C PHE A 316 7.93 22.12 20.03
N SER A 317 7.04 21.88 20.99
CA SER A 317 5.67 22.44 20.99
C SER A 317 5.62 23.97 20.90
N ALA A 318 6.63 24.66 21.41
CA ALA A 318 6.74 26.14 21.30
C ALA A 318 7.10 26.65 19.89
N SER A 319 7.65 25.81 19.02
CA SER A 319 8.10 26.17 17.65
C SER A 319 7.09 25.78 16.57
N HIS A 320 5.89 25.33 16.93
CA HIS A 320 4.88 24.79 16.02
C HIS A 320 4.51 25.74 14.86
N PHE A 321 4.41 27.02 15.09
CA PHE A 321 3.97 27.97 14.06
C PHE A 321 4.93 28.03 12.85
N THR A 322 6.22 28.10 13.11
CA THR A 322 7.24 28.13 12.04
C THR A 322 7.31 26.78 11.33
N LEU A 323 7.16 25.67 12.08
CA LEU A 323 7.22 24.34 11.55
C LEU A 323 6.05 24.04 10.61
N GLU A 324 4.83 24.47 10.93
CA GLU A 324 3.65 24.30 10.06
C GLU A 324 3.79 24.96 8.69
N GLN A 325 4.48 26.07 8.60
CA GLN A 325 4.78 26.72 7.31
C GLN A 325 5.74 25.87 6.46
N TYR A 326 6.74 25.28 7.08
CA TYR A 326 7.68 24.40 6.39
C TYR A 326 7.06 23.08 5.95
N LEU A 327 6.04 22.58 6.66
CA LEU A 327 5.33 21.35 6.28
C LEU A 327 4.66 21.45 4.90
N LYS A 328 4.08 22.62 4.59
CA LYS A 328 3.34 22.88 3.35
C LYS A 328 4.24 23.25 2.18
N SER A 329 5.49 23.63 2.44
CA SER A 329 6.45 24.04 1.40
C SER A 329 7.07 22.82 0.71
N SER A 330 7.22 22.89 -0.61
CA SER A 330 8.01 21.94 -1.41
C SER A 330 9.47 22.32 -1.55
N GLN A 331 9.87 23.49 -1.05
CA GLN A 331 11.25 23.98 -1.14
C GLN A 331 12.21 23.07 -0.36
N PRO A 332 13.48 22.97 -0.80
CA PRO A 332 14.53 22.34 -0.02
C PRO A 332 14.66 22.98 1.35
N LEU A 333 14.97 22.18 2.37
CA LEU A 333 15.07 22.64 3.76
C LEU A 333 16.42 22.21 4.35
N LEU A 334 17.15 23.16 4.89
CA LEU A 334 18.36 22.93 5.67
C LEU A 334 18.03 23.00 7.17
N ILE A 335 18.11 21.85 7.84
CA ILE A 335 17.90 21.71 9.29
C ILE A 335 19.30 21.65 9.94
N PHE A 336 19.58 22.59 10.82
CA PHE A 336 20.90 22.67 11.44
C PHE A 336 20.81 22.93 12.95
N GLY A 337 21.83 22.52 13.68
CA GLY A 337 21.92 22.62 15.13
C GLY A 337 22.91 21.63 15.69
N GLU A 338 23.09 21.62 17.00
CA GLU A 338 24.04 20.73 17.67
C GLU A 338 23.72 19.23 17.47
N PRO A 339 24.70 18.32 17.66
CA PRO A 339 24.40 16.90 17.78
C PRO A 339 23.35 16.64 18.89
N GLY A 340 22.45 15.68 18.68
CA GLY A 340 21.42 15.32 19.67
C GLY A 340 20.24 16.29 19.78
N THR A 341 20.06 17.24 18.83
CA THR A 341 18.90 18.16 18.80
C THR A 341 17.74 17.65 17.97
N ALA A 342 17.64 16.36 17.72
CA ALA A 342 16.52 15.70 17.03
C ALA A 342 16.30 16.10 15.56
N LYS A 343 17.34 16.45 14.83
CA LYS A 343 17.23 16.87 13.43
C LYS A 343 16.58 15.81 12.54
N MET A 344 16.94 14.54 12.73
CA MET A 344 16.37 13.42 11.95
C MET A 344 14.89 13.21 12.26
N GLN A 345 14.51 13.28 13.53
CA GLN A 345 13.11 13.12 13.96
C GLN A 345 12.22 14.23 13.40
N ILE A 346 12.73 15.46 13.38
CA ILE A 346 12.05 16.60 12.74
C ILE A 346 11.95 16.39 11.22
N ALA A 347 12.98 15.87 10.57
CA ALA A 347 12.92 15.54 9.15
C ALA A 347 11.87 14.46 8.85
N GLN A 348 11.77 13.41 9.68
CA GLN A 348 10.72 12.38 9.60
C GLN A 348 9.32 12.96 9.80
N MET A 349 9.13 13.82 10.81
CA MET A 349 7.86 14.50 11.04
C MET A 349 7.46 15.40 9.86
N ILE A 350 8.41 16.15 9.31
CA ILE A 350 8.19 16.97 8.11
C ILE A 350 7.78 16.11 6.93
N TYR A 351 8.39 14.95 6.74
CA TYR A 351 8.04 14.02 5.69
C TYR A 351 6.62 13.45 5.87
N THR A 352 6.30 12.92 7.05
CA THR A 352 4.99 12.27 7.33
C THR A 352 3.79 13.21 7.14
N LYS A 353 3.99 14.53 7.36
CA LYS A 353 2.98 15.57 7.20
C LYS A 353 3.05 16.31 5.85
N SER A 354 4.00 15.97 4.97
CA SER A 354 4.18 16.62 3.67
C SER A 354 3.22 16.07 2.61
N PRO A 355 2.97 16.80 1.51
CA PRO A 355 2.21 16.28 0.36
C PRO A 355 2.85 15.05 -0.30
N LEU A 356 4.14 14.82 -0.08
CA LEU A 356 4.89 13.68 -0.62
C LEU A 356 4.97 12.49 0.34
N CYS A 357 4.21 12.47 1.43
CA CYS A 357 4.21 11.38 2.42
C CYS A 357 3.76 10.01 1.87
N HIS A 358 3.07 9.98 0.72
CA HIS A 358 2.68 8.75 0.04
C HIS A 358 3.79 8.14 -0.86
N TYR A 359 4.92 8.82 -0.96
CA TYR A 359 6.12 8.38 -1.66
C TYR A 359 7.24 8.12 -0.65
N PRO A 360 8.32 7.40 -1.00
CA PRO A 360 9.35 7.04 -0.03
C PRO A 360 10.14 8.25 0.50
N LEU A 361 10.54 8.17 1.77
CA LEU A 361 11.64 8.92 2.35
C LEU A 361 12.93 8.15 2.08
N ILE A 362 13.88 8.75 1.39
CA ILE A 362 15.18 8.16 1.10
C ILE A 362 16.23 8.92 1.94
N THR A 363 16.77 8.26 2.93
CA THR A 363 17.80 8.83 3.80
C THR A 363 19.16 8.41 3.30
N ILE A 364 20.03 9.39 3.03
CA ILE A 364 21.40 9.24 2.58
C ILE A 364 22.31 9.74 3.71
N ASN A 365 22.91 8.81 4.46
CA ASN A 365 23.82 9.15 5.54
C ASN A 365 25.22 9.40 4.98
N CYS A 366 25.57 10.67 4.80
CA CYS A 366 26.83 11.10 4.21
C CYS A 366 28.07 10.67 5.02
N GLY A 367 27.92 10.43 6.33
CA GLY A 367 29.00 9.94 7.19
C GLY A 367 29.26 8.44 7.06
N LYS A 368 28.35 7.68 6.44
CA LYS A 368 28.47 6.23 6.23
C LYS A 368 28.70 5.84 4.76
N LEU A 369 28.74 6.80 3.85
CA LEU A 369 28.99 6.54 2.44
C LEU A 369 30.42 6.01 2.23
N ILE A 370 30.53 4.74 1.84
CA ILE A 370 31.79 4.13 1.38
C ILE A 370 32.01 4.45 -0.11
N PRO A 371 33.22 4.28 -0.68
CA PRO A 371 33.48 4.62 -2.09
C PRO A 371 32.48 4.04 -3.08
N ASN A 372 32.16 2.74 -2.99
CA ASN A 372 31.18 2.11 -3.87
C ASN A 372 29.75 2.68 -3.69
N GLY A 373 29.42 3.17 -2.48
CA GLY A 373 28.14 3.85 -2.21
C GLY A 373 28.12 5.24 -2.82
N TRP A 374 29.28 5.89 -2.87
CA TRP A 374 29.46 7.18 -3.53
C TRP A 374 29.28 7.05 -5.04
N ASP A 375 29.95 6.08 -5.67
CA ASP A 375 29.82 5.78 -7.10
C ASP A 375 28.36 5.40 -7.46
N TYR A 376 27.71 4.60 -6.60
CA TYR A 376 26.29 4.28 -6.77
C TYR A 376 25.40 5.53 -6.72
N LEU A 377 25.67 6.44 -5.80
CA LEU A 377 24.86 7.66 -5.64
C LEU A 377 25.00 8.60 -6.84
N LEU A 378 26.20 8.73 -7.42
CA LEU A 378 26.47 9.72 -8.47
C LEU A 378 26.33 9.18 -9.89
N GLU A 379 26.69 7.93 -10.14
CA GLU A 379 26.87 7.39 -11.51
C GLU A 379 25.85 6.29 -11.89
N ASN A 380 25.14 5.69 -10.92
CA ASN A 380 24.28 4.56 -11.23
C ASN A 380 22.93 4.97 -11.78
N ASP A 381 22.41 4.26 -12.80
CA ASP A 381 21.09 4.48 -13.39
C ASP A 381 19.92 4.30 -12.41
N HIS A 382 20.15 3.64 -11.28
CA HIS A 382 19.17 3.44 -10.20
C HIS A 382 19.48 4.29 -8.96
N SER A 383 20.24 5.37 -9.14
CA SER A 383 20.57 6.30 -8.07
C SER A 383 19.33 6.93 -7.47
N PRO A 384 19.28 7.11 -6.13
CA PRO A 384 18.25 7.91 -5.47
C PRO A 384 18.08 9.32 -6.05
N LEU A 385 19.14 9.91 -6.61
CA LEU A 385 19.10 11.25 -7.21
C LEU A 385 18.25 11.31 -8.48
N LEU A 386 18.02 10.18 -9.14
CA LEU A 386 17.18 10.06 -10.33
C LEU A 386 15.70 9.80 -10.01
N GLU A 387 15.37 9.53 -8.76
CA GLU A 387 13.98 9.33 -8.32
C GLU A 387 13.13 10.60 -8.50
N SER A 388 11.82 10.42 -8.55
CA SER A 388 10.84 11.49 -8.67
C SER A 388 9.73 11.33 -7.66
N ASN A 389 9.23 12.44 -7.15
CA ASN A 389 8.18 12.49 -6.12
C ASN A 389 8.60 11.88 -4.77
N ALA A 390 9.90 11.74 -4.51
CA ALA A 390 10.43 11.26 -3.24
C ALA A 390 10.81 12.42 -2.31
N THR A 391 11.02 12.12 -1.02
CA THR A 391 11.72 13.02 -0.10
C THR A 391 13.13 12.47 0.11
N LEU A 392 14.15 13.24 -0.28
CA LEU A 392 15.57 12.89 -0.09
C LEU A 392 16.11 13.61 1.14
N CYS A 393 16.57 12.85 2.12
CA CYS A 393 17.15 13.38 3.36
C CYS A 393 18.65 13.09 3.37
N PHE A 394 19.46 14.13 3.24
CA PHE A 394 20.92 14.08 3.34
C PHE A 394 21.33 14.29 4.79
N ASP A 395 21.64 13.22 5.47
CA ASP A 395 22.04 13.26 6.87
C ASP A 395 23.57 13.35 7.02
N HIS A 396 24.04 14.02 8.08
CA HIS A 396 25.46 14.21 8.36
C HIS A 396 26.26 14.84 7.20
N ILE A 397 25.70 15.85 6.51
CA ILE A 397 26.40 16.53 5.41
C ILE A 397 27.71 17.18 5.86
N THR A 398 27.89 17.39 7.17
CA THR A 398 29.12 17.86 7.78
C THR A 398 30.30 16.90 7.65
N ALA A 399 30.02 15.61 7.43
CA ALA A 399 31.06 14.59 7.26
C ALA A 399 31.71 14.60 5.86
N LEU A 400 31.07 15.27 4.88
CA LEU A 400 31.60 15.38 3.51
C LEU A 400 32.85 16.31 3.47
N THR A 401 33.84 15.88 2.69
CA THR A 401 34.94 16.75 2.29
C THR A 401 34.45 17.87 1.37
N ASP A 402 35.20 18.92 1.18
CA ASP A 402 34.79 20.02 0.30
C ASP A 402 34.63 19.58 -1.16
N THR A 403 35.46 18.64 -1.62
CA THR A 403 35.33 18.04 -2.95
C THR A 403 34.04 17.23 -3.11
N GLN A 404 33.77 16.32 -2.18
CA GLN A 404 32.55 15.50 -2.16
C GLN A 404 31.29 16.37 -2.05
N PHE A 405 31.35 17.41 -1.22
CA PHE A 405 30.26 18.35 -1.07
C PHE A 405 29.95 19.06 -2.40
N SER A 406 30.98 19.61 -3.06
CA SER A 406 30.81 20.29 -4.35
C SER A 406 30.32 19.35 -5.44
N GLU A 407 30.83 18.13 -5.51
CA GLU A 407 30.43 17.11 -6.50
C GLU A 407 28.98 16.68 -6.32
N LEU A 408 28.56 16.34 -5.08
CA LEU A 408 27.18 15.93 -4.80
C LEU A 408 26.18 17.03 -5.17
N PHE A 409 26.44 18.26 -4.74
CA PHE A 409 25.47 19.34 -4.94
C PHE A 409 25.46 19.90 -6.36
N SER A 410 26.59 19.84 -7.09
CA SER A 410 26.57 20.08 -8.53
C SER A 410 25.73 19.02 -9.26
N THR A 411 25.89 17.75 -8.92
CA THR A 411 25.07 16.65 -9.50
C THR A 411 23.58 16.81 -9.17
N VAL A 412 23.23 17.12 -7.93
CA VAL A 412 21.84 17.38 -7.51
C VAL A 412 21.21 18.53 -8.32
N ARG A 413 21.97 19.59 -8.57
CA ARG A 413 21.52 20.73 -9.37
C ARG A 413 21.40 20.37 -10.84
N ASP A 414 22.43 19.74 -11.42
CA ASP A 414 22.53 19.45 -12.85
C ASP A 414 21.48 18.40 -13.29
N LEU A 415 21.22 17.40 -12.46
CA LEU A 415 20.12 16.44 -12.65
C LEU A 415 18.74 17.06 -12.38
N GLY A 416 18.65 18.25 -11.80
CA GLY A 416 17.39 18.88 -11.44
C GLY A 416 16.62 18.11 -10.35
N THR A 417 17.31 17.35 -9.50
CA THR A 417 16.72 16.52 -8.43
C THR A 417 15.84 17.34 -7.49
N HIS A 418 16.25 18.58 -7.16
CA HIS A 418 15.50 19.52 -6.31
C HIS A 418 14.17 19.99 -6.91
N LYS A 419 13.97 19.84 -8.24
CA LYS A 419 12.71 20.21 -8.92
C LYS A 419 11.69 19.06 -8.92
N ARG A 420 12.17 17.83 -8.77
CA ARG A 420 11.35 16.62 -8.85
C ARG A 420 11.07 16.01 -7.47
N ASN A 421 11.88 16.37 -6.47
CA ASN A 421 11.84 15.79 -5.14
C ASN A 421 11.91 16.88 -4.08
N ARG A 422 11.44 16.59 -2.88
CA ARG A 422 11.69 17.40 -1.71
C ARG A 422 13.05 17.04 -1.13
N LEU A 423 13.90 18.04 -0.87
CA LEU A 423 15.23 17.82 -0.30
C LEU A 423 15.28 18.32 1.15
N LEU A 424 15.80 17.50 2.04
CA LEU A 424 16.09 17.82 3.43
C LEU A 424 17.59 17.64 3.68
N PHE A 425 18.25 18.65 4.24
CA PHE A 425 19.68 18.61 4.55
C PHE A 425 19.85 18.75 6.05
N LEU A 426 20.58 17.81 6.68
CA LEU A 426 20.86 17.82 8.12
C LEU A 426 22.32 18.15 8.37
N ALA A 427 22.57 19.31 8.95
CA ALA A 427 23.92 19.79 9.28
C ALA A 427 24.12 19.92 10.79
N SER A 428 25.31 19.62 11.28
CA SER A 428 25.71 19.87 12.67
C SER A 428 26.50 21.16 12.77
N CYS A 429 26.05 22.09 13.64
CA CYS A 429 26.79 23.32 13.98
C CYS A 429 26.62 23.59 15.47
N LYS A 430 27.49 24.37 16.06
CA LYS A 430 27.43 24.74 17.48
C LYS A 430 26.46 25.90 17.74
N ASN A 431 26.51 26.90 16.89
CA ASN A 431 25.68 28.10 17.00
C ASN A 431 25.15 28.49 15.63
N GLU A 432 24.07 29.26 15.60
CA GLU A 432 23.48 29.79 14.37
C GLU A 432 24.44 30.70 13.61
N GLU A 433 25.21 31.51 14.33
CA GLU A 433 26.19 32.46 13.79
C GLU A 433 27.45 31.77 13.23
N GLU A 434 27.76 30.55 13.68
CA GLU A 434 28.94 29.77 13.26
C GLU A 434 28.65 28.80 12.10
N MET A 435 27.55 29.02 11.36
CA MET A 435 27.22 28.18 10.23
C MET A 435 28.32 28.26 9.16
N ASN A 436 28.83 27.10 8.73
CA ASN A 436 29.90 27.02 7.74
C ASN A 436 29.51 27.74 6.44
N PRO A 437 30.36 28.61 5.85
CA PRO A 437 30.06 29.34 4.60
C PRO A 437 29.55 28.46 3.45
N ARG A 438 29.96 27.19 3.37
CA ARG A 438 29.48 26.25 2.35
C ARG A 438 27.99 25.93 2.47
N TYR A 439 27.41 25.99 3.69
CA TYR A 439 25.96 25.76 3.87
C TYR A 439 25.16 27.02 3.50
N HIS A 440 25.70 28.21 3.67
CA HIS A 440 25.13 29.44 3.10
C HIS A 440 25.06 29.34 1.58
N HIS A 441 26.19 28.93 0.95
CA HIS A 441 26.21 28.73 -0.50
C HIS A 441 25.21 27.66 -0.99
N LEU A 442 25.05 26.56 -0.24
CA LEU A 442 24.04 25.55 -0.52
C LEU A 442 22.63 26.13 -0.45
N ALA A 443 22.34 26.87 0.64
CA ALA A 443 21.02 27.48 0.86
C ALA A 443 20.66 28.47 -0.25
N ASP A 444 21.63 29.30 -0.66
CA ASP A 444 21.46 30.27 -1.75
C ASP A 444 21.28 29.58 -3.12
N THR A 445 22.12 28.57 -3.41
CA THR A 445 22.13 27.90 -4.72
C THR A 445 20.85 27.10 -4.98
N LEU A 446 20.31 26.42 -3.96
CA LEU A 446 19.10 25.61 -4.06
C LEU A 446 17.84 26.33 -3.53
N ASN A 447 17.96 27.59 -3.13
CA ASN A 447 16.89 28.37 -2.50
C ASN A 447 16.25 27.63 -1.33
N CYS A 448 17.10 27.13 -0.40
CA CYS A 448 16.65 26.39 0.76
C CYS A 448 16.03 27.29 1.81
N LEU A 449 14.96 26.80 2.43
CA LEU A 449 14.53 27.29 3.73
C LEU A 449 15.51 26.82 4.80
N THR A 450 15.65 27.57 5.89
CA THR A 450 16.56 27.21 6.99
C THR A 450 15.78 27.03 8.28
N LEU A 451 16.08 25.98 9.04
CA LEU A 451 15.48 25.69 10.34
C LEU A 451 16.60 25.42 11.36
N PHE A 452 16.77 26.31 12.31
CA PHE A 452 17.68 26.11 13.42
C PHE A 452 17.02 25.30 14.54
N MET A 453 17.72 24.28 15.02
CA MET A 453 17.30 23.43 16.14
C MET A 453 18.01 23.90 17.41
N PRO A 454 17.32 24.56 18.34
CA PRO A 454 17.95 25.07 19.54
C PRO A 454 18.45 23.94 20.44
N PRO A 455 19.58 24.12 21.13
CA PRO A 455 20.08 23.13 22.09
C PRO A 455 19.17 23.04 23.32
N LEU A 456 19.19 21.89 24.01
CA LEU A 456 18.35 21.62 25.19
C LEU A 456 18.56 22.67 26.30
N ARG A 457 19.80 23.18 26.45
CA ARG A 457 20.12 24.23 27.44
C ARG A 457 19.35 25.55 27.24
N SER A 458 18.79 25.78 26.08
CA SER A 458 17.92 26.95 25.82
C SER A 458 16.52 26.81 26.40
N HIS A 459 16.11 25.60 26.80
CA HIS A 459 14.76 25.28 27.27
C HIS A 459 14.78 24.40 28.54
N LEU A 460 15.70 24.68 29.48
CA LEU A 460 15.85 23.89 30.72
C LEU A 460 14.61 23.90 31.62
N GLU A 461 13.74 24.89 31.49
CA GLU A 461 12.48 24.93 32.22
C GLU A 461 11.52 23.83 31.82
N ASP A 462 11.62 23.30 30.59
CA ASP A 462 10.79 22.21 30.10
C ASP A 462 11.23 20.82 30.58
N LEU A 463 12.45 20.69 31.14
CA LEU A 463 13.01 19.41 31.57
C LEU A 463 12.10 18.59 32.47
N PRO A 464 11.44 19.15 33.52
CA PRO A 464 10.56 18.36 34.39
C PRO A 464 9.35 17.80 33.63
N ARG A 465 8.79 18.57 32.70
CA ARG A 465 7.66 18.15 31.86
C ARG A 465 8.08 17.00 30.94
N LEU A 466 9.19 17.17 30.22
CA LEU A 466 9.73 16.17 29.29
C LEU A 466 10.07 14.87 30.05
N ALA A 467 10.71 15.01 31.22
CA ALA A 467 11.04 13.85 32.06
C ALA A 467 9.81 13.10 32.53
N SER A 468 8.78 13.81 33.02
CA SER A 468 7.56 13.17 33.55
C SER A 468 6.82 12.38 32.46
N LEU A 469 6.71 12.93 31.25
CA LEU A 469 6.06 12.25 30.11
C LEU A 469 6.83 10.97 29.76
N TYR A 470 8.16 11.05 29.67
CA TYR A 470 8.99 9.91 29.29
C TYR A 470 9.07 8.85 30.37
N ILE A 471 9.20 9.23 31.65
CA ILE A 471 9.20 8.31 32.80
C ILE A 471 7.89 7.50 32.86
N SER A 472 6.76 8.12 32.51
CA SER A 472 5.47 7.40 32.44
C SER A 472 5.54 6.24 31.44
N THR A 473 6.14 6.46 30.28
CA THR A 473 6.31 5.40 29.26
C THR A 473 7.32 4.34 29.71
N LEU A 474 8.44 4.75 30.31
CA LEU A 474 9.43 3.82 30.84
C LEU A 474 8.86 2.92 31.95
N ASN A 475 8.01 3.45 32.82
CA ASN A 475 7.34 2.67 33.85
C ASN A 475 6.50 1.53 33.26
N MET A 476 5.80 1.78 32.16
CA MET A 476 5.02 0.74 31.46
C MET A 476 5.92 -0.35 30.88
N GLN A 477 7.07 0.04 30.32
CA GLN A 477 8.00 -0.89 29.67
C GLN A 477 8.83 -1.71 30.66
N THR A 478 9.22 -1.09 31.80
CA THR A 478 10.17 -1.68 32.76
C THR A 478 9.52 -2.21 34.02
N ALA A 479 8.18 -2.12 34.17
CA ALA A 479 7.43 -2.44 35.39
C ALA A 479 7.94 -1.70 36.62
N ARG A 480 8.44 -0.47 36.47
CA ARG A 480 8.84 0.44 37.53
C ARG A 480 7.67 1.36 37.93
N ALA A 481 7.80 2.01 39.05
CA ALA A 481 6.79 2.93 39.59
C ALA A 481 7.43 4.27 40.01
N VAL A 482 8.30 4.80 39.18
CA VAL A 482 8.95 6.10 39.42
C VAL A 482 7.94 7.22 39.10
N ILE A 483 7.73 8.13 40.03
CA ILE A 483 6.77 9.22 39.92
C ILE A 483 7.44 10.51 39.39
N GLY A 484 8.72 10.71 39.65
CA GLY A 484 9.47 11.91 39.22
C GLY A 484 10.77 12.09 40.00
N PHE A 485 11.21 13.33 40.11
CA PHE A 485 12.46 13.70 40.79
C PHE A 485 12.20 14.34 42.15
N GLU A 486 13.15 14.18 43.06
CA GLU A 486 13.23 15.05 44.24
C GLU A 486 13.51 16.50 43.81
N PRO A 487 13.04 17.53 44.58
CA PRO A 487 13.22 18.92 44.19
C PRO A 487 14.68 19.31 43.94
N GLU A 488 15.59 18.85 44.79
CA GLU A 488 17.04 19.11 44.62
C GLU A 488 17.64 18.37 43.41
N ALA A 489 17.15 17.16 43.11
CA ALA A 489 17.54 16.40 41.94
C ALA A 489 17.14 17.14 40.66
N THR A 490 15.95 17.75 40.63
CA THR A 490 15.50 18.59 39.50
C THR A 490 16.42 19.79 39.28
N LEU A 491 16.85 20.45 40.35
CA LEU A 491 17.81 21.58 40.23
C LEU A 491 19.14 21.13 39.63
N LYS A 492 19.66 19.97 40.06
CA LYS A 492 20.90 19.41 39.48
C LYS A 492 20.77 19.10 37.98
N MET A 493 19.62 18.60 37.55
CA MET A 493 19.35 18.34 36.14
C MET A 493 19.30 19.65 35.33
N LYS A 494 18.75 20.73 35.89
CA LYS A 494 18.70 22.05 35.27
C LYS A 494 20.07 22.73 35.24
N ASP A 495 20.93 22.49 36.21
CA ASP A 495 22.29 23.08 36.27
C ASP A 495 23.26 22.43 35.28
N TYR A 496 22.92 21.25 34.73
CA TYR A 496 23.77 20.54 33.79
C TYR A 496 23.67 21.13 32.38
N THR A 497 24.78 21.18 31.64
CA THR A 497 24.86 21.88 30.34
C THR A 497 24.34 21.09 29.15
N TRP A 498 24.11 19.81 29.30
CA TRP A 498 23.55 18.89 28.28
C TRP A 498 24.27 18.96 26.93
N PRO A 499 25.60 18.72 26.87
CA PRO A 499 26.36 18.81 25.63
C PRO A 499 25.92 17.85 24.52
N GLY A 500 25.28 16.73 24.85
CA GLY A 500 24.65 15.78 23.94
C GLY A 500 23.14 16.00 23.76
N ASN A 501 22.63 17.13 24.25
CA ASN A 501 21.24 17.57 24.08
C ASN A 501 20.20 16.50 24.47
N TYR A 502 19.14 16.35 23.68
CA TYR A 502 18.03 15.43 23.95
C TYR A 502 18.45 13.96 23.91
N ASP A 503 19.41 13.56 23.06
CA ASP A 503 19.91 12.19 23.00
C ASP A 503 20.61 11.80 24.33
N GLN A 504 21.38 12.73 24.89
CA GLN A 504 22.00 12.54 26.20
C GLN A 504 20.96 12.54 27.31
N PHE A 505 20.02 13.46 27.26
CA PHE A 505 18.93 13.54 28.27
C PHE A 505 18.11 12.27 28.31
N HIS A 506 17.71 11.76 27.14
CA HIS A 506 17.01 10.49 26.99
C HIS A 506 17.77 9.33 27.68
N ARG A 507 19.04 9.12 27.33
CA ARG A 507 19.89 8.08 27.90
C ARG A 507 20.04 8.20 29.41
N VAL A 508 20.21 9.43 29.93
CA VAL A 508 20.30 9.71 31.36
C VAL A 508 18.99 9.34 32.08
N LEU A 509 17.83 9.63 31.48
CA LEU A 509 16.54 9.23 32.03
C LEU A 509 16.38 7.72 32.08
N ASP A 510 16.78 6.99 31.02
CA ASP A 510 16.77 5.52 31.03
C ASP A 510 17.60 4.96 32.19
N GLU A 511 18.85 5.45 32.36
CA GLU A 511 19.71 5.00 33.44
C GLU A 511 19.13 5.35 34.82
N LEU A 512 18.61 6.56 35.00
CA LEU A 512 18.02 7.01 36.25
C LEU A 512 16.82 6.17 36.66
N VAL A 513 15.91 5.82 35.76
CA VAL A 513 14.76 4.97 36.04
C VAL A 513 15.20 3.55 36.35
N MET A 514 16.21 3.03 35.66
CA MET A 514 16.76 1.68 35.94
C MET A 514 17.38 1.55 37.33
N VAL A 515 18.12 2.56 37.79
CA VAL A 515 18.84 2.52 39.08
C VAL A 515 17.98 2.96 40.26
N THR A 516 16.78 3.51 40.01
CA THR A 516 15.92 4.02 41.10
C THR A 516 15.00 2.93 41.61
N GLU A 517 15.06 2.67 42.91
CA GLU A 517 14.21 1.71 43.61
C GLU A 517 13.07 2.38 44.42
N THR A 518 13.14 3.70 44.54
CA THR A 518 12.19 4.55 45.27
C THR A 518 11.20 5.22 44.34
N PRO A 519 10.04 5.72 44.81
CA PRO A 519 9.09 6.44 43.96
C PRO A 519 9.67 7.73 43.31
N TYR A 520 10.70 8.31 43.95
CA TYR A 520 11.36 9.53 43.45
C TYR A 520 12.83 9.29 43.16
N ILE A 521 13.31 9.84 42.06
CA ILE A 521 14.73 9.84 41.68
C ILE A 521 15.47 10.77 42.65
N SER A 522 16.39 10.21 43.43
CA SER A 522 17.13 10.98 44.44
C SER A 522 18.25 11.82 43.82
N THR A 523 18.62 12.90 44.52
CA THR A 523 19.76 13.76 44.18
C THR A 523 21.04 12.95 44.03
N ARG A 524 21.25 11.95 44.90
CA ARG A 524 22.45 11.07 44.86
C ARG A 524 22.50 10.25 43.56
N ASN A 525 21.37 9.73 43.06
CA ASN A 525 21.33 8.99 41.79
C ASN A 525 21.64 9.89 40.64
N VAL A 526 21.08 11.10 40.62
CA VAL A 526 21.37 12.12 39.56
C VAL A 526 22.84 12.47 39.53
N GLU A 527 23.45 12.79 40.70
CA GLU A 527 24.89 13.13 40.79
C GLU A 527 25.77 11.99 40.27
N LYS A 528 25.44 10.73 40.65
CA LYS A 528 26.20 9.56 40.21
C LYS A 528 26.14 9.35 38.69
N VAL A 529 24.94 9.50 38.09
CA VAL A 529 24.77 9.33 36.65
C VAL A 529 25.40 10.48 35.91
N LEU A 530 25.20 11.74 36.31
CA LEU A 530 25.81 12.91 35.68
C LEU A 530 27.34 12.91 35.79
N ALA A 531 27.91 12.41 36.88
CA ALA A 531 29.37 12.27 36.99
C ALA A 531 29.95 11.30 35.95
N ARG A 532 29.24 10.22 35.61
CA ARG A 532 29.61 9.32 34.52
C ARG A 532 29.50 10.00 33.16
N GLU A 533 28.42 10.75 32.96
CA GLU A 533 28.23 11.53 31.74
C GLU A 533 29.32 12.58 31.50
N GLN A 534 29.86 13.20 32.55
CA GLN A 534 30.99 14.12 32.44
C GLN A 534 32.27 13.44 31.95
N ILE A 535 32.45 12.15 32.15
CA ILE A 535 33.58 11.38 31.59
C ILE A 535 33.39 11.19 30.07
N LEU A 536 32.16 10.92 29.64
CA LEU A 536 31.81 10.74 28.20
C LEU A 536 31.80 12.07 27.45
N TYR A 537 31.33 13.11 28.10
CA TYR A 537 31.28 14.49 27.59
C TYR A 537 32.10 15.39 28.56
N PRO A 538 33.42 15.32 28.53
CA PRO A 538 34.23 16.21 29.36
C PRO A 538 33.79 17.65 29.06
N PRO A 539 33.57 18.48 30.08
CA PRO A 539 33.24 19.86 29.85
C PRO A 539 34.35 20.41 28.95
N VAL A 540 33.96 20.80 27.74
CA VAL A 540 34.84 21.62 26.94
C VAL A 540 35.02 22.84 27.80
N HIS A 541 36.14 22.88 28.54
CA HIS A 541 36.55 24.13 29.10
C HIS A 541 36.57 25.06 27.88
N SER A 542 35.59 25.92 27.81
CA SER A 542 35.65 27.11 27.00
C SER A 542 36.82 27.88 27.57
N GLY A 543 37.99 27.37 27.23
CA GLY A 543 39.17 28.20 27.26
C GLY A 543 38.80 29.31 26.32
N SER A 544 38.18 30.34 26.85
CA SER A 544 38.15 31.60 26.18
C SER A 544 39.62 31.91 25.84
N ASN A 545 39.97 31.60 24.59
CA ASN A 545 41.16 32.22 23.99
C ASN A 545 40.97 33.74 23.83
N ALA A 546 39.83 34.24 24.26
CA ALA A 546 39.59 35.65 24.43
C ALA A 546 40.52 36.14 25.56
N LEU A 547 41.57 36.79 25.19
CA LEU A 547 42.39 37.57 26.12
C LEU A 547 41.43 38.50 26.87
N PRO A 548 41.43 38.47 28.23
CA PRO A 548 40.51 39.31 28.99
C PRO A 548 40.80 40.78 28.67
N THR A 549 39.85 41.44 28.04
CA THR A 549 39.96 42.84 27.58
C THR A 549 40.01 43.85 28.73
N ASN A 550 39.80 43.39 29.97
CA ASN A 550 39.84 44.18 31.19
C ASN A 550 41.15 44.09 31.96
N MET A 551 42.18 43.45 31.37
CA MET A 551 43.52 43.30 31.96
C MET A 551 44.55 44.16 31.23
N THR A 552 45.58 44.56 31.95
CA THR A 552 46.78 45.26 31.35
C THR A 552 47.57 44.25 30.53
N LEU A 553 48.36 44.75 29.56
CA LEU A 553 49.22 43.91 28.71
C LEU A 553 50.18 43.06 29.56
N GLU A 554 50.70 43.61 30.63
CA GLU A 554 51.63 42.94 31.58
C GLU A 554 50.92 41.80 32.33
N GLN A 555 49.65 41.95 32.68
CA GLN A 555 48.84 40.90 33.30
C GLN A 555 48.52 39.79 32.30
N ILE A 556 48.25 40.13 31.05
CA ILE A 556 48.00 39.17 29.98
C ILE A 556 49.25 38.34 29.69
N ASP A 557 50.42 38.99 29.59
CA ASP A 557 51.72 38.33 29.40
C ASP A 557 52.00 37.32 30.51
N LEU A 558 51.78 37.71 31.77
CA LEU A 558 51.93 36.81 32.91
C LEU A 558 50.97 35.59 32.91
N LEU A 559 49.73 35.81 32.56
CA LEU A 559 48.74 34.74 32.43
C LEU A 559 49.13 33.74 31.32
N PHE A 560 49.54 34.27 30.16
CA PHE A 560 50.01 33.48 29.04
C PHE A 560 51.26 32.69 29.36
N LEU A 561 52.23 33.32 30.07
CA LEU A 561 53.43 32.68 30.56
C LEU A 561 53.12 31.52 31.53
N GLN A 562 52.21 31.72 32.48
CA GLN A 562 51.77 30.66 33.39
C GLN A 562 51.16 29.46 32.64
N ARG A 563 50.34 29.74 31.65
CA ARG A 563 49.69 28.70 30.83
C ARG A 563 50.71 27.88 30.05
N VAL A 564 51.66 28.53 29.35
CA VAL A 564 52.71 27.84 28.60
C VAL A 564 53.65 27.08 29.54
N LEU A 565 53.94 27.61 30.73
CA LEU A 565 54.73 26.90 31.74
C LEU A 565 54.05 25.66 32.27
N ALA A 566 52.74 25.70 32.48
CA ALA A 566 51.92 24.54 32.88
C ALA A 566 51.86 23.49 31.76
N GLU A 567 51.68 23.90 30.51
CA GLU A 567 51.67 23.00 29.35
C GLU A 567 53.04 22.30 29.18
N GLU A 568 54.13 22.99 29.43
CA GLU A 568 55.49 22.43 29.38
C GLU A 568 55.91 21.77 30.73
N LYS A 569 54.91 21.47 31.59
CA LYS A 569 55.08 20.77 32.88
C LYS A 569 56.15 21.39 33.76
N GLY A 570 56.25 22.73 33.82
CA GLY A 570 57.21 23.49 34.62
C GLY A 570 58.62 23.61 34.00
N ASN A 571 58.81 23.11 32.78
CA ASN A 571 60.13 23.12 32.14
C ASN A 571 60.46 24.53 31.59
N GLN A 572 61.18 25.34 32.41
CA GLN A 572 61.55 26.72 32.08
C GLN A 572 62.37 26.86 30.78
N LYS A 573 63.15 25.84 30.42
CA LYS A 573 63.94 25.88 29.16
C LYS A 573 63.01 25.78 27.94
N ARG A 574 62.16 24.83 27.92
CA ARG A 574 61.17 24.65 26.81
C ARG A 574 60.19 25.80 26.77
N THR A 575 59.74 26.28 27.92
CA THR A 575 58.86 27.45 28.00
C THR A 575 59.50 28.69 27.37
N ALA A 576 60.78 28.97 27.67
CA ALA A 576 61.47 30.09 27.11
C ALA A 576 61.69 29.96 25.59
N GLU A 577 62.02 28.74 25.12
CA GLU A 577 62.17 28.43 23.69
C GLU A 577 60.86 28.63 22.95
N ARG A 578 59.75 28.11 23.50
CA ARG A 578 58.40 28.20 22.89
C ARG A 578 57.85 29.63 22.87
N LEU A 579 58.17 30.43 23.88
CA LEU A 579 57.81 31.85 23.95
C LEU A 579 58.71 32.76 23.15
N GLY A 580 59.84 32.27 22.60
CA GLY A 580 60.80 33.04 21.86
C GLY A 580 61.55 34.06 22.70
N ILE A 581 61.68 33.84 24.03
CA ILE A 581 62.33 34.75 24.97
C ILE A 581 63.53 34.08 25.61
N SER A 582 64.48 34.96 26.13
CA SER A 582 65.65 34.46 26.87
C SER A 582 65.18 33.86 28.24
N ARG A 583 65.94 32.86 28.74
CA ARG A 583 65.73 32.33 30.09
C ARG A 583 65.78 33.39 31.18
N THR A 584 66.65 34.39 31.01
CA THR A 584 66.78 35.52 31.93
C THR A 584 65.50 36.38 31.92
N THR A 585 64.92 36.58 30.74
CA THR A 585 63.66 37.32 30.60
C THR A 585 62.51 36.54 31.22
N LEU A 586 62.43 35.23 30.97
CA LEU A 586 61.40 34.34 31.58
C LEU A 586 61.52 34.38 33.11
N TRP A 587 62.75 34.25 33.66
CA TRP A 587 62.96 34.28 35.10
C TRP A 587 62.53 35.60 35.74
N ARG A 588 62.81 36.74 35.08
CA ARG A 588 62.40 38.09 35.53
C ARG A 588 60.91 38.26 35.52
N MET A 589 60.19 37.66 34.55
CA MET A 589 58.77 37.69 34.48
C MET A 589 58.11 36.76 35.55
N LEU A 590 58.70 35.61 35.82
CA LEU A 590 58.29 34.73 36.89
C LEU A 590 58.43 35.33 38.30
N GLN A 591 59.37 36.19 38.52
CA GLN A 591 59.54 36.92 39.82
C GLN A 591 58.47 38.00 40.06
N LYS A 592 57.75 38.42 39.02
CA LYS A 592 56.62 39.37 39.12
C LYS A 592 55.28 38.69 39.43
N LEU A 593 55.22 37.34 39.49
CA LEU A 593 54.08 36.63 39.93
C LEU A 593 53.84 36.79 41.43
N PRO A 594 52.57 37.07 41.87
CA PRO A 594 52.26 37.15 43.29
C PRO A 594 52.59 35.80 43.95
N LYS A 595 53.38 35.79 45.01
CA LYS A 595 53.72 34.64 45.82
C LYS A 595 52.41 34.15 46.52
N GLY A 596 51.75 33.12 46.00
CA GLY A 596 50.56 32.55 46.64
C GLY A 596 49.76 31.64 45.81
N ILE A 597 50.31 30.67 45.07
CA ILE A 597 49.64 29.45 44.68
C ILE A 597 50.69 28.34 44.71
N ASP A 598 50.57 27.47 45.71
CA ASP A 598 51.44 26.34 45.94
C ASP A 598 51.50 25.39 44.72
N SER A 599 52.74 25.00 44.43
CA SER A 599 53.04 23.88 43.55
C SER A 599 52.55 22.57 44.14
N THR A 600 51.38 22.15 43.79
CA THR A 600 50.96 20.74 43.90
C THR A 600 50.09 20.39 42.69
N VAL A 601 50.65 19.69 41.78
CA VAL A 601 50.46 18.54 40.91
C VAL A 601 51.20 18.70 39.60
#